data_bbb76e5956c01ef90cb0a4d53a9481a7
#
_entry.id   bbb76e5956c01ef90cb0a4d53a9481a7
#
_cell.length_a   1.000
_cell.length_b   1.000
_cell.length_c   1.000
_cell.angle_alpha   90.00
_cell.angle_beta   90.00
_cell.angle_gamma   90.00
#
_symmetry.space_group_name_H-M   'P 1'
#
loop_
_entity.id
_entity.type
_entity.pdbx_description
1 polymer ?
#
loop_
_entity_poly.entity_id
_entity_poly.type
_entity_poly.pdbx_seq_one_letter_code
_entity_poly.pdbx_strand_id
1 'polypeptide(L)'
;MVAGHLHEKNGYYYIILNLTDSAGRRKPKWISTGLTIKGNKKRAEQMLMEERRKYANAKAGDDVLFADFMEQWLEIVKSTVSIPTYSSYVNAVKSIIAPYFRKKKILLRDLQAHDIQMFYQEQLQRVKASSVIHYHANIHKALKYAVKNDMIPSNPADKVERPKQDKFYGNFYDRDELNKLFEAVAGTKLELPVLLGAFYGLRRSEIVGLKWSAIDFEQNTITISHTVTSCNLDGVIVAKDTTKTKSSRRTLPLVPYFHEKLLAVKAQQGRNQKLCGRSYNREFLEYICVDDIGDRFKPNYITSQFPRLLERNGFRKIRFHDLRHSCASLLLASGVPMKHIQEWLGHSDFSTTANIYAHLDYSSKLTSASAMESN
;
A
#
# COMPACT_ATOMS: atom_id res chain seq x y z
N MET A 1 7.03 39.02 -17.77
CA MET A 1 5.68 38.61 -18.20
C MET A 1 5.82 37.73 -19.43
N VAL A 2 5.20 36.55 -19.46
CA VAL A 2 5.30 35.64 -20.61
C VAL A 2 4.53 36.25 -21.79
N ALA A 3 5.21 36.40 -22.95
CA ALA A 3 4.58 36.87 -24.16
C ALA A 3 3.66 35.81 -24.76
N GLY A 4 2.48 36.21 -25.22
CA GLY A 4 1.52 35.31 -25.85
C GLY A 4 0.46 36.09 -26.59
N HIS A 5 -0.23 35.43 -27.50
CA HIS A 5 -1.31 36.02 -28.29
C HIS A 5 -2.41 34.97 -28.61
N LEU A 6 -3.55 35.48 -29.01
CA LEU A 6 -4.62 34.61 -29.56
C LEU A 6 -4.33 34.31 -31.02
N HIS A 7 -4.60 33.09 -31.42
CA HIS A 7 -4.53 32.66 -32.82
C HIS A 7 -5.86 32.00 -33.22
N GLU A 8 -6.34 32.35 -34.40
CA GLU A 8 -7.58 31.82 -34.95
C GLU A 8 -7.29 30.64 -35.89
N LYS A 9 -7.83 29.48 -35.62
CA LYS A 9 -7.63 28.28 -36.44
C LYS A 9 -8.88 27.41 -36.42
N ASN A 10 -9.34 26.98 -37.59
CA ASN A 10 -10.48 26.11 -37.79
C ASN A 10 -11.75 26.58 -37.06
N GLY A 11 -12.01 27.92 -37.05
CA GLY A 11 -13.21 28.47 -36.39
C GLY A 11 -13.12 28.62 -34.87
N TYR A 12 -11.96 28.35 -34.24
CA TYR A 12 -11.75 28.43 -32.81
C TYR A 12 -10.57 29.31 -32.44
N TYR A 13 -10.61 29.89 -31.22
CA TYR A 13 -9.47 30.55 -30.61
C TYR A 13 -8.50 29.57 -29.98
N TYR A 14 -7.22 29.80 -30.23
CA TYR A 14 -6.08 29.15 -29.56
C TYR A 14 -5.21 30.21 -28.91
N ILE A 15 -4.68 29.87 -27.72
CA ILE A 15 -3.67 30.69 -27.05
C ILE A 15 -2.29 30.18 -27.47
N ILE A 16 -1.43 31.05 -27.94
CA ILE A 16 -0.02 30.77 -28.21
C ILE A 16 0.82 31.51 -27.20
N LEU A 17 1.53 30.77 -26.33
CA LEU A 17 2.50 31.32 -25.40
C LEU A 17 3.90 31.16 -25.95
N ASN A 18 4.65 32.24 -26.01
CA ASN A 18 6.06 32.24 -26.46
C ASN A 18 6.95 31.85 -25.27
N LEU A 19 7.20 30.57 -25.10
CA LEU A 19 8.10 30.04 -24.10
C LEU A 19 9.51 29.89 -24.67
N THR A 20 10.52 29.91 -23.80
CA THR A 20 11.90 29.57 -24.12
C THR A 20 12.31 28.33 -23.40
N ASP A 21 13.02 27.40 -24.07
CA ASP A 21 13.58 26.21 -23.42
C ASP A 21 14.83 26.58 -22.58
N SER A 22 15.42 25.62 -21.89
CA SER A 22 16.64 25.77 -21.08
C SER A 22 17.88 26.20 -21.90
N ALA A 23 17.84 26.03 -23.22
CA ALA A 23 18.89 26.47 -24.15
C ALA A 23 18.60 27.85 -24.77
N GLY A 24 17.60 28.58 -24.29
CA GLY A 24 17.21 29.91 -24.79
C GLY A 24 16.44 29.89 -26.12
N ARG A 25 16.10 28.72 -26.66
CA ARG A 25 15.38 28.58 -27.94
C ARG A 25 13.89 28.78 -27.74
N ARG A 26 13.26 29.54 -28.65
CA ARG A 26 11.81 29.77 -28.65
C ARG A 26 11.05 28.46 -28.90
N LYS A 27 10.13 28.08 -27.96
CA LYS A 27 9.26 26.91 -28.06
C LYS A 27 7.81 27.35 -27.80
N PRO A 28 7.04 27.69 -28.86
CA PRO A 28 5.66 28.14 -28.69
C PRO A 28 4.80 27.02 -28.17
N LYS A 29 3.98 27.31 -27.13
CA LYS A 29 3.00 26.38 -26.60
C LYS A 29 1.61 26.77 -27.06
N TRP A 30 0.91 25.83 -27.68
CA TRP A 30 -0.45 25.99 -28.17
C TRP A 30 -1.44 25.41 -27.14
N ILE A 31 -2.45 26.20 -26.77
CA ILE A 31 -3.51 25.82 -25.83
C ILE A 31 -4.85 26.07 -26.52
N SER A 32 -5.68 25.04 -26.64
CA SER A 32 -7.04 25.21 -27.17
C SER A 32 -7.92 25.88 -26.11
N THR A 33 -8.66 26.92 -26.50
CA THR A 33 -9.65 27.56 -25.61
C THR A 33 -11.01 26.84 -25.62
N GLY A 34 -11.26 26.04 -26.65
CA GLY A 34 -12.58 25.46 -26.90
C GLY A 34 -13.65 26.49 -27.32
N LEU A 35 -13.28 27.76 -27.49
CA LEU A 35 -14.19 28.86 -27.84
C LEU A 35 -14.21 29.09 -29.34
N THR A 36 -15.41 29.17 -29.93
CA THR A 36 -15.61 29.61 -31.31
C THR A 36 -15.30 31.08 -31.47
N ILE A 37 -14.85 31.53 -32.67
CA ILE A 37 -14.44 32.91 -32.92
C ILE A 37 -15.61 33.88 -32.71
N LYS A 38 -16.81 33.52 -33.17
CA LYS A 38 -17.96 34.43 -33.16
C LYS A 38 -18.40 34.72 -31.72
N GLY A 39 -18.29 35.98 -31.29
CA GLY A 39 -18.80 36.47 -30.00
C GLY A 39 -17.94 36.17 -28.78
N ASN A 40 -16.83 35.41 -28.90
CA ASN A 40 -16.06 34.93 -27.74
C ASN A 40 -14.68 35.60 -27.58
N LYS A 41 -14.36 36.67 -28.33
CA LYS A 41 -13.05 37.31 -28.28
C LYS A 41 -12.66 37.75 -26.85
N LYS A 42 -13.54 38.47 -26.17
CA LYS A 42 -13.28 38.99 -24.81
C LYS A 42 -13.01 37.83 -23.80
N ARG A 43 -13.74 36.71 -23.93
CA ARG A 43 -13.56 35.53 -23.07
C ARG A 43 -12.23 34.81 -23.39
N ALA A 44 -11.84 34.73 -24.66
CA ALA A 44 -10.55 34.18 -25.08
C ALA A 44 -9.37 35.05 -24.61
N GLU A 45 -9.53 36.38 -24.63
CA GLU A 45 -8.56 37.33 -24.05
C GLU A 45 -8.38 37.18 -22.55
N GLN A 46 -9.48 36.99 -21.81
CA GLN A 46 -9.41 36.68 -20.37
C GLN A 46 -8.64 35.37 -20.12
N MET A 47 -8.93 34.31 -20.84
CA MET A 47 -8.21 33.04 -20.78
C MET A 47 -6.73 33.22 -21.12
N LEU A 48 -6.39 34.03 -22.11
CA LEU A 48 -5.00 34.35 -22.45
C LEU A 48 -4.30 35.06 -21.29
N MET A 49 -4.97 36.04 -20.63
CA MET A 49 -4.41 36.73 -19.46
C MET A 49 -4.17 35.79 -18.30
N GLU A 50 -5.11 34.88 -18.01
CA GLU A 50 -4.98 33.88 -16.95
C GLU A 50 -3.81 32.90 -17.25
N GLU A 51 -3.74 32.40 -18.46
CA GLU A 51 -2.63 31.51 -18.87
C GLU A 51 -1.28 32.24 -18.83
N ARG A 52 -1.18 33.48 -19.30
CA ARG A 52 0.05 34.31 -19.18
C ARG A 52 0.46 34.50 -17.72
N ARG A 53 -0.51 34.69 -16.80
CA ARG A 53 -0.25 34.85 -15.36
C ARG A 53 0.25 33.55 -14.74
N LYS A 54 -0.37 32.38 -15.06
CA LYS A 54 0.08 31.07 -14.63
C LYS A 54 1.54 30.81 -15.06
N TYR A 55 1.86 31.10 -16.31
CA TYR A 55 3.22 30.88 -16.82
C TYR A 55 4.24 31.95 -16.38
N ALA A 56 3.82 33.14 -16.00
CA ALA A 56 4.70 34.15 -15.41
C ALA A 56 5.09 33.78 -13.98
N ASN A 57 4.16 33.27 -13.20
CA ASN A 57 4.42 32.81 -11.85
C ASN A 57 5.29 31.51 -11.85
N ALA A 58 5.10 30.63 -12.83
CA ALA A 58 5.96 29.47 -13.03
C ALA A 58 7.42 29.80 -13.42
N LYS A 59 7.68 31.03 -13.91
CA LYS A 59 9.06 31.52 -14.16
C LYS A 59 9.76 32.01 -12.88
N ALA A 60 9.04 32.25 -11.82
CA ALA A 60 9.61 32.69 -10.54
C ALA A 60 10.12 31.54 -9.66
N GLY A 61 9.86 30.29 -10.03
CA GLY A 61 10.43 29.11 -9.37
C GLY A 61 11.74 28.71 -10.05
N ASP A 62 12.84 28.82 -9.34
CA ASP A 62 14.20 28.46 -9.68
C ASP A 62 14.32 27.26 -10.62
N ASP A 63 15.48 27.13 -11.31
CA ASP A 63 15.88 25.98 -12.14
C ASP A 63 16.01 24.69 -11.31
N VAL A 64 14.93 24.30 -10.65
CA VAL A 64 14.90 23.12 -9.79
C VAL A 64 14.78 21.88 -10.66
N LEU A 65 15.71 20.94 -10.50
CA LEU A 65 15.60 19.63 -11.12
C LEU A 65 14.36 18.91 -10.57
N PHE A 66 13.62 18.21 -11.43
CA PHE A 66 12.47 17.42 -10.98
C PHE A 66 12.86 16.39 -9.90
N ALA A 67 14.06 15.82 -10.00
CA ALA A 67 14.60 14.92 -8.97
C ALA A 67 14.72 15.59 -7.59
N ASP A 68 15.25 16.82 -7.55
CA ASP A 68 15.43 17.57 -6.30
C ASP A 68 14.09 18.03 -5.74
N PHE A 69 13.16 18.43 -6.61
CA PHE A 69 11.78 18.71 -6.22
C PHE A 69 11.11 17.50 -5.57
N MET A 70 11.28 16.30 -6.11
CA MET A 70 10.72 15.07 -5.52
C MET A 70 11.27 14.81 -4.10
N GLU A 71 12.54 15.09 -3.87
CA GLU A 71 13.16 14.97 -2.55
C GLU A 71 12.68 16.06 -1.58
N GLN A 72 12.54 17.32 -2.03
CA GLN A 72 11.97 18.41 -1.24
C GLN A 72 10.51 18.11 -0.87
N TRP A 73 9.73 17.58 -1.82
CA TRP A 73 8.35 17.18 -1.56
C TRP A 73 8.21 16.12 -0.46
N LEU A 74 9.20 15.23 -0.27
CA LEU A 74 9.20 14.28 0.83
C LEU A 74 9.16 14.99 2.18
N GLU A 75 9.93 16.06 2.37
CA GLU A 75 9.93 16.80 3.63
C GLU A 75 8.58 17.47 3.90
N ILE A 76 7.93 17.95 2.83
CA ILE A 76 6.59 18.57 2.93
C ILE A 76 5.53 17.55 3.30
N VAL A 77 5.55 16.37 2.68
CA VAL A 77 4.51 15.35 2.88
C VAL A 77 4.69 14.57 4.19
N LYS A 78 5.85 14.64 4.82
CA LYS A 78 6.21 13.92 6.05
C LYS A 78 5.21 14.09 7.18
N SER A 79 4.75 15.31 7.40
CA SER A 79 3.76 15.63 8.45
C SER A 79 2.33 15.24 8.10
N THR A 80 2.03 14.93 6.83
CA THR A 80 0.66 14.70 6.34
C THR A 80 0.29 13.22 6.20
N VAL A 81 1.26 12.33 6.34
CA VAL A 81 1.05 10.88 6.18
C VAL A 81 1.61 10.09 7.36
N SER A 82 1.16 8.84 7.50
CA SER A 82 1.70 7.95 8.54
C SER A 82 3.16 7.57 8.25
N ILE A 83 3.93 7.28 9.29
CA ILE A 83 5.34 6.87 9.19
C ILE A 83 5.55 5.71 8.19
N PRO A 84 4.76 4.62 8.18
CA PRO A 84 4.92 3.56 7.18
C PRO A 84 4.67 4.03 5.75
N THR A 85 3.70 4.94 5.54
CA THR A 85 3.43 5.53 4.22
C THR A 85 4.58 6.43 3.78
N TYR A 86 5.09 7.26 4.69
CA TYR A 86 6.26 8.10 4.43
C TYR A 86 7.48 7.26 4.08
N SER A 87 7.75 6.19 4.82
CA SER A 87 8.83 5.23 4.52
C SER A 87 8.74 4.66 3.10
N SER A 88 7.53 4.30 2.68
CA SER A 88 7.29 3.82 1.31
C SER A 88 7.59 4.91 0.27
N TYR A 89 7.20 6.16 0.53
CA TYR A 89 7.47 7.29 -0.35
C TYR A 89 8.99 7.56 -0.46
N VAL A 90 9.69 7.59 0.68
CA VAL A 90 11.15 7.77 0.72
C VAL A 90 11.86 6.72 -0.12
N ASN A 91 11.49 5.44 0.05
CA ASN A 91 12.07 4.37 -0.74
C ASN A 91 11.82 4.55 -2.25
N ALA A 92 10.58 4.83 -2.66
CA ALA A 92 10.24 5.03 -4.06
C ALA A 92 10.97 6.24 -4.67
N VAL A 93 10.99 7.36 -3.96
CA VAL A 93 11.60 8.61 -4.44
C VAL A 93 13.11 8.52 -4.45
N LYS A 94 13.75 8.22 -3.28
CA LYS A 94 15.21 8.28 -3.17
C LYS A 94 15.93 7.16 -3.90
N SER A 95 15.31 5.95 -3.95
CA SER A 95 15.99 4.78 -4.54
C SER A 95 15.70 4.59 -6.03
N ILE A 96 14.58 5.11 -6.55
CA ILE A 96 14.12 4.81 -7.91
C ILE A 96 13.85 6.08 -8.71
N ILE A 97 12.94 6.96 -8.26
CA ILE A 97 12.46 8.09 -9.06
C ILE A 97 13.53 9.17 -9.22
N ALA A 98 14.05 9.69 -8.10
CA ALA A 98 15.03 10.77 -8.14
C ALA A 98 16.33 10.38 -8.87
N PRO A 99 16.93 9.19 -8.66
CA PRO A 99 18.12 8.78 -9.41
C PRO A 99 17.90 8.72 -10.93
N TYR A 100 16.74 8.25 -11.38
CA TYR A 100 16.41 8.21 -12.80
C TYR A 100 16.35 9.61 -13.42
N PHE A 101 15.53 10.49 -12.84
CA PHE A 101 15.33 11.84 -13.39
C PHE A 101 16.55 12.75 -13.20
N ARG A 102 17.39 12.51 -12.18
CA ARG A 102 18.66 13.23 -11.99
C ARG A 102 19.64 12.96 -13.13
N LYS A 103 19.72 11.72 -13.63
CA LYS A 103 20.52 11.39 -14.83
C LYS A 103 20.02 12.11 -16.08
N LYS A 104 18.72 12.32 -16.20
CA LYS A 104 18.10 13.01 -17.35
C LYS A 104 18.22 14.53 -17.26
N LYS A 105 18.58 15.09 -16.08
CA LYS A 105 18.73 16.53 -15.82
C LYS A 105 17.49 17.35 -16.22
N ILE A 106 16.27 16.78 -16.03
CA ILE A 106 15.01 17.42 -16.40
C ILE A 106 14.63 18.41 -15.31
N LEU A 107 14.35 19.66 -15.68
CA LEU A 107 13.81 20.67 -14.78
C LEU A 107 12.31 20.40 -14.52
N LEU A 108 11.84 20.75 -13.32
CA LEU A 108 10.42 20.58 -12.96
C LEU A 108 9.47 21.24 -13.96
N ARG A 109 9.79 22.45 -14.42
CA ARG A 109 9.00 23.21 -15.39
C ARG A 109 8.98 22.60 -16.80
N ASP A 110 10.02 21.83 -17.17
CA ASP A 110 10.19 21.25 -18.51
C ASP A 110 9.73 19.79 -18.59
N LEU A 111 9.34 19.20 -17.44
CA LEU A 111 8.88 17.81 -17.37
C LEU A 111 7.63 17.59 -18.23
N GLN A 112 7.73 16.63 -19.15
CA GLN A 112 6.65 16.27 -20.06
C GLN A 112 6.05 14.90 -19.69
N ALA A 113 4.81 14.63 -20.11
CA ALA A 113 4.19 13.32 -19.97
C ALA A 113 5.02 12.19 -20.62
N HIS A 114 5.71 12.50 -21.75
CA HIS A 114 6.60 11.57 -22.41
C HIS A 114 7.77 11.12 -21.53
N ASP A 115 8.38 12.03 -20.76
CA ASP A 115 9.50 11.69 -19.87
C ASP A 115 9.07 10.72 -18.77
N ILE A 116 7.87 10.93 -18.24
CA ILE A 116 7.27 10.04 -17.23
C ILE A 116 6.91 8.69 -17.86
N GLN A 117 6.39 8.68 -19.10
CA GLN A 117 6.06 7.46 -19.82
C GLN A 117 7.31 6.62 -20.09
N MET A 118 8.42 7.25 -20.50
CA MET A 118 9.71 6.56 -20.70
C MET A 118 10.25 5.96 -19.39
N PHE A 119 10.10 6.68 -18.27
CA PHE A 119 10.43 6.14 -16.95
C PHE A 119 9.63 4.85 -16.66
N TYR A 120 8.32 4.83 -16.92
CA TYR A 120 7.51 3.62 -16.69
C TYR A 120 7.95 2.46 -17.57
N GLN A 121 8.23 2.70 -18.84
CA GLN A 121 8.70 1.65 -19.75
C GLN A 121 10.02 1.04 -19.27
N GLU A 122 10.97 1.85 -18.81
CA GLU A 122 12.24 1.35 -18.27
C GLU A 122 12.01 0.55 -16.96
N GLN A 123 11.14 1.05 -16.07
CA GLN A 123 10.88 0.34 -14.82
C GLN A 123 10.15 -0.99 -15.03
N LEU A 124 9.24 -1.09 -16.00
CA LEU A 124 8.52 -2.34 -16.31
C LEU A 124 9.44 -3.48 -16.74
N GLN A 125 10.66 -3.19 -17.22
CA GLN A 125 11.66 -4.22 -17.52
C GLN A 125 12.24 -4.86 -16.24
N ARG A 126 12.10 -4.23 -15.07
CA ARG A 126 12.74 -4.63 -13.81
C ARG A 126 11.74 -4.99 -12.71
N VAL A 127 10.54 -4.40 -12.76
CA VAL A 127 9.53 -4.56 -11.72
C VAL A 127 8.13 -4.78 -12.30
N LYS A 128 7.23 -5.32 -11.48
CA LYS A 128 5.83 -5.56 -11.87
C LYS A 128 5.07 -4.25 -12.08
N ALA A 129 4.02 -4.28 -12.90
CA ALA A 129 3.11 -3.16 -13.16
C ALA A 129 2.60 -2.50 -11.88
N SER A 130 2.29 -3.27 -10.84
CA SER A 130 1.87 -2.74 -9.53
C SER A 130 2.89 -1.80 -8.89
N SER A 131 4.20 -2.08 -9.03
CA SER A 131 5.26 -1.18 -8.52
C SER A 131 5.30 0.13 -9.29
N VAL A 132 5.17 0.07 -10.62
CA VAL A 132 5.12 1.27 -11.48
C VAL A 132 3.90 2.13 -11.16
N ILE A 133 2.75 1.52 -10.88
CA ILE A 133 1.55 2.24 -10.42
C ILE A 133 1.81 2.97 -9.09
N HIS A 134 2.58 2.36 -8.17
CA HIS A 134 2.99 3.05 -6.94
C HIS A 134 3.93 4.21 -7.22
N TYR A 135 4.87 4.10 -8.17
CA TYR A 135 5.73 5.21 -8.58
C TYR A 135 4.91 6.34 -9.21
N HIS A 136 3.94 5.99 -10.10
CA HIS A 136 2.99 6.96 -10.64
C HIS A 136 2.25 7.73 -9.53
N ALA A 137 1.73 7.02 -8.52
CA ALA A 137 1.00 7.67 -7.43
C ALA A 137 1.86 8.69 -6.66
N ASN A 138 3.16 8.41 -6.46
CA ASN A 138 4.10 9.36 -5.85
C ASN A 138 4.36 10.57 -6.76
N ILE A 139 4.70 10.35 -8.03
CA ILE A 139 4.95 11.39 -9.02
C ILE A 139 3.72 12.29 -9.17
N HIS A 140 2.56 11.68 -9.37
CA HIS A 140 1.30 12.41 -9.56
C HIS A 140 0.95 13.28 -8.34
N LYS A 141 1.13 12.74 -7.12
CA LYS A 141 0.84 13.47 -5.88
C LYS A 141 1.80 14.64 -5.67
N ALA A 142 3.09 14.46 -5.96
CA ALA A 142 4.08 15.52 -5.88
C ALA A 142 3.82 16.61 -6.91
N LEU A 143 3.52 16.26 -8.16
CA LEU A 143 3.20 17.22 -9.21
C LEU A 143 1.87 17.94 -8.96
N LYS A 144 0.87 17.28 -8.35
CA LYS A 144 -0.36 17.95 -7.89
C LYS A 144 -0.07 19.01 -6.84
N TYR A 145 0.89 18.76 -5.94
CA TYR A 145 1.38 19.77 -5.00
C TYR A 145 2.04 20.94 -5.75
N ALA A 146 2.90 20.66 -6.74
CA ALA A 146 3.55 21.70 -7.54
C ALA A 146 2.54 22.60 -8.27
N VAL A 147 1.48 22.01 -8.85
CA VAL A 147 0.39 22.77 -9.48
C VAL A 147 -0.36 23.63 -8.45
N LYS A 148 -0.67 23.08 -7.26
CA LYS A 148 -1.37 23.81 -6.21
C LYS A 148 -0.58 25.03 -5.70
N ASN A 149 0.75 24.98 -5.80
CA ASN A 149 1.63 26.08 -5.36
C ASN A 149 2.20 26.88 -6.53
N ASP A 150 1.54 26.86 -7.69
CA ASP A 150 1.87 27.63 -8.90
C ASP A 150 3.31 27.42 -9.44
N MET A 151 3.98 26.31 -9.05
CA MET A 151 5.32 25.97 -9.54
C MET A 151 5.30 25.48 -10.99
N ILE A 152 4.22 24.80 -11.39
CA ILE A 152 3.94 24.36 -12.76
C ILE A 152 2.47 24.61 -13.11
N PRO A 153 2.17 24.87 -14.39
CA PRO A 153 0.80 25.24 -14.79
C PRO A 153 -0.19 24.06 -14.87
N SER A 154 0.29 22.84 -14.99
CA SER A 154 -0.53 21.62 -15.10
C SER A 154 0.29 20.41 -14.73
N ASN A 155 -0.39 19.33 -14.31
CA ASN A 155 0.28 18.09 -13.95
C ASN A 155 0.51 17.21 -15.20
N PRO A 156 1.75 17.01 -15.65
CA PRO A 156 2.02 16.15 -16.81
C PRO A 156 1.66 14.67 -16.57
N ALA A 157 1.62 14.22 -15.31
CA ALA A 157 1.25 12.84 -14.99
C ALA A 157 -0.24 12.53 -15.25
N ASP A 158 -1.11 13.54 -15.42
CA ASP A 158 -2.52 13.32 -15.79
C ASP A 158 -2.68 12.75 -17.20
N LYS A 159 -1.67 12.96 -18.07
CA LYS A 159 -1.68 12.54 -19.48
C LYS A 159 -0.93 11.23 -19.73
N VAL A 160 -0.45 10.59 -18.69
CA VAL A 160 0.37 9.37 -18.78
C VAL A 160 -0.51 8.13 -18.71
N GLU A 161 -0.27 7.17 -19.59
CA GLU A 161 -0.92 5.88 -19.54
C GLU A 161 -0.30 5.00 -18.44
N ARG A 162 -1.13 4.58 -17.50
CA ARG A 162 -0.72 3.68 -16.43
C ARG A 162 -0.69 2.23 -16.93
N PRO A 163 0.32 1.43 -16.56
CA PRO A 163 0.37 0.03 -16.94
C PRO A 163 -0.85 -0.72 -16.37
N LYS A 164 -1.38 -1.66 -17.15
CA LYS A 164 -2.44 -2.56 -16.69
C LYS A 164 -1.86 -3.51 -15.64
N GLN A 165 -2.58 -3.68 -14.55
CA GLN A 165 -2.20 -4.63 -13.51
C GLN A 165 -2.84 -5.98 -13.82
N ASP A 166 -2.04 -7.05 -13.80
CA ASP A 166 -2.56 -8.40 -13.88
C ASP A 166 -3.44 -8.71 -12.66
N LYS A 167 -4.50 -9.47 -12.88
CA LYS A 167 -5.33 -9.96 -11.79
C LYS A 167 -4.47 -10.86 -10.90
N PHE A 168 -4.46 -10.57 -9.62
CA PHE A 168 -3.76 -11.40 -8.65
C PHE A 168 -4.63 -12.59 -8.27
N TYR A 169 -4.15 -13.77 -8.54
CA TYR A 169 -4.71 -15.03 -8.04
C TYR A 169 -3.97 -15.43 -6.78
N GLY A 170 -4.67 -15.41 -5.64
CA GLY A 170 -4.07 -15.78 -4.36
C GLY A 170 -3.69 -17.25 -4.34
N ASN A 171 -2.43 -17.56 -3.99
CA ASN A 171 -2.04 -18.90 -3.58
C ASN A 171 -2.46 -19.08 -2.12
N PHE A 172 -3.34 -20.03 -1.84
CA PHE A 172 -3.74 -20.37 -0.48
C PHE A 172 -3.65 -21.88 -0.29
N TYR A 173 -3.50 -22.30 0.95
CA TYR A 173 -3.51 -23.71 1.34
C TYR A 173 -4.94 -24.17 1.61
N ASP A 174 -5.23 -25.40 1.22
CA ASP A 174 -6.45 -26.09 1.62
C ASP A 174 -6.33 -26.61 3.07
N ARG A 175 -7.35 -27.36 3.51
CA ARG A 175 -7.42 -27.90 4.89
C ARG A 175 -6.28 -28.86 5.19
N ASP A 176 -5.97 -29.76 4.26
CA ASP A 176 -4.94 -30.79 4.44
C ASP A 176 -3.55 -30.19 4.43
N GLU A 177 -3.29 -29.24 3.55
CA GLU A 177 -2.05 -28.47 3.51
C GLU A 177 -1.84 -27.67 4.82
N LEU A 178 -2.90 -27.08 5.37
CA LEU A 178 -2.83 -26.37 6.65
C LEU A 178 -2.59 -27.31 7.84
N ASN A 179 -3.22 -28.48 7.88
CA ASN A 179 -2.98 -29.46 8.93
C ASN A 179 -1.52 -29.91 8.94
N LYS A 180 -0.96 -30.26 7.78
CA LYS A 180 0.47 -30.58 7.64
C LYS A 180 1.38 -29.40 8.06
N LEU A 181 1.00 -28.18 7.71
CA LEU A 181 1.74 -27.00 8.14
C LEU A 181 1.71 -26.83 9.67
N PHE A 182 0.57 -27.07 10.33
CA PHE A 182 0.44 -26.96 11.78
C PHE A 182 1.32 -28.00 12.49
N GLU A 183 1.40 -29.21 11.98
CA GLU A 183 2.32 -30.24 12.46
C GLU A 183 3.78 -29.80 12.31
N ALA A 184 4.16 -29.24 11.15
CA ALA A 184 5.53 -28.82 10.85
C ALA A 184 5.98 -27.60 11.68
N VAL A 185 5.06 -26.72 12.11
CA VAL A 185 5.40 -25.56 12.95
C VAL A 185 5.34 -25.85 14.45
N ALA A 186 4.80 -26.99 14.85
CA ALA A 186 4.64 -27.34 16.27
C ALA A 186 5.98 -27.26 17.03
N GLY A 187 5.98 -26.59 18.19
CA GLY A 187 7.18 -26.35 19.00
C GLY A 187 8.18 -25.33 18.43
N THR A 188 7.95 -24.77 17.24
CA THR A 188 8.81 -23.71 16.68
C THR A 188 8.36 -22.32 17.10
N LYS A 189 9.25 -21.33 16.97
CA LYS A 189 8.89 -19.90 17.20
C LYS A 189 7.79 -19.39 16.25
N LEU A 190 7.54 -20.07 15.12
CA LEU A 190 6.51 -19.69 14.15
C LEU A 190 5.15 -20.34 14.45
N GLU A 191 5.05 -21.28 15.38
CA GLU A 191 3.81 -22.00 15.68
C GLU A 191 2.65 -21.06 15.94
N LEU A 192 2.73 -20.24 16.98
CA LEU A 192 1.65 -19.32 17.32
C LEU A 192 1.35 -18.28 16.22
N PRO A 193 2.35 -17.61 15.62
CA PRO A 193 2.11 -16.75 14.47
C PRO A 193 1.38 -17.41 13.31
N VAL A 194 1.75 -18.63 12.93
CA VAL A 194 1.11 -19.36 11.84
C VAL A 194 -0.33 -19.77 12.19
N LEU A 195 -0.55 -20.29 13.40
CA LEU A 195 -1.89 -20.63 13.88
C LEU A 195 -2.83 -19.41 13.88
N LEU A 196 -2.39 -18.27 14.42
CA LEU A 196 -3.17 -17.02 14.43
C LEU A 196 -3.44 -16.50 13.01
N GLY A 197 -2.46 -16.61 12.12
CA GLY A 197 -2.59 -16.21 10.73
C GLY A 197 -3.54 -17.09 9.92
N ALA A 198 -3.49 -18.40 10.12
CA ALA A 198 -4.28 -19.36 9.39
C ALA A 198 -5.71 -19.52 9.93
N PHE A 199 -5.91 -19.46 11.25
CA PHE A 199 -7.23 -19.65 11.86
C PHE A 199 -8.04 -18.34 11.93
N TYR A 200 -7.45 -17.29 12.53
CA TYR A 200 -8.15 -16.00 12.67
C TYR A 200 -7.93 -15.05 11.48
N GLY A 201 -7.08 -15.41 10.54
CA GLY A 201 -6.75 -14.56 9.42
C GLY A 201 -6.06 -13.24 9.83
N LEU A 202 -5.35 -13.22 10.96
CA LEU A 202 -4.70 -12.00 11.45
C LEU A 202 -3.59 -11.55 10.51
N ARG A 203 -3.47 -10.23 10.33
CA ARG A 203 -2.34 -9.66 9.61
C ARG A 203 -1.06 -9.82 10.44
N ARG A 204 0.08 -9.95 9.77
CA ARG A 204 1.40 -10.03 10.45
C ARG A 204 1.59 -8.95 11.52
N SER A 205 1.20 -7.71 11.22
CA SER A 205 1.31 -6.58 12.16
C SER A 205 0.36 -6.71 13.37
N GLU A 206 -0.80 -7.34 13.20
CA GLU A 206 -1.76 -7.63 14.26
C GLU A 206 -1.20 -8.74 15.17
N ILE A 207 -0.61 -9.79 14.59
CA ILE A 207 -0.01 -10.92 15.32
C ILE A 207 1.15 -10.44 16.20
N VAL A 208 2.11 -9.72 15.61
CA VAL A 208 3.28 -9.21 16.36
C VAL A 208 2.86 -8.14 17.39
N GLY A 209 1.76 -7.45 17.12
CA GLY A 209 1.18 -6.44 18.01
C GLY A 209 0.24 -7.00 19.06
N LEU A 210 -0.07 -8.30 19.07
CA LEU A 210 -1.05 -8.87 19.99
C LEU A 210 -0.53 -8.81 21.43
N LYS A 211 -1.34 -8.22 22.32
CA LYS A 211 -1.04 -8.04 23.75
C LYS A 211 -1.88 -8.96 24.62
N TRP A 212 -1.41 -9.27 25.82
CA TRP A 212 -2.19 -10.02 26.81
C TRP A 212 -3.49 -9.32 27.21
N SER A 213 -3.50 -8.00 27.26
CA SER A 213 -4.72 -7.20 27.51
C SER A 213 -5.79 -7.31 26.41
N ALA A 214 -5.44 -7.87 25.26
CA ALA A 214 -6.38 -8.12 24.17
C ALA A 214 -7.13 -9.46 24.30
N ILE A 215 -6.72 -10.30 25.27
CA ILE A 215 -7.31 -11.61 25.53
C ILE A 215 -8.13 -11.54 26.81
N ASP A 216 -9.41 -11.78 26.68
CA ASP A 216 -10.31 -11.98 27.81
C ASP A 216 -10.59 -13.48 27.95
N PHE A 217 -9.98 -14.09 28.98
CA PHE A 217 -10.12 -15.52 29.26
C PHE A 217 -11.44 -15.85 29.92
N GLU A 218 -12.12 -14.91 30.59
CA GLU A 218 -13.41 -15.11 31.23
C GLU A 218 -14.54 -15.05 30.21
N GLN A 219 -14.52 -14.02 29.32
CA GLN A 219 -15.50 -13.86 28.26
C GLN A 219 -15.17 -14.66 26.99
N ASN A 220 -14.03 -15.35 26.97
CA ASN A 220 -13.52 -16.09 25.81
C ASN A 220 -13.51 -15.24 24.54
N THR A 221 -12.83 -14.08 24.61
CA THR A 221 -12.71 -13.19 23.46
C THR A 221 -11.26 -12.76 23.18
N ILE A 222 -11.00 -12.44 21.92
CA ILE A 222 -9.75 -11.84 21.43
C ILE A 222 -10.06 -10.54 20.70
N THR A 223 -9.53 -9.41 21.16
CA THR A 223 -9.78 -8.10 20.59
C THR A 223 -8.55 -7.60 19.82
N ILE A 224 -8.69 -7.38 18.52
CA ILE A 224 -7.62 -6.90 17.66
C ILE A 224 -7.69 -5.38 17.59
N SER A 225 -6.79 -4.69 18.32
CA SER A 225 -6.77 -3.22 18.42
C SER A 225 -5.38 -2.62 18.24
N HIS A 226 -4.32 -3.41 18.42
CA HIS A 226 -2.93 -2.94 18.38
C HIS A 226 -2.17 -3.56 17.21
N THR A 227 -1.26 -2.81 16.62
CA THR A 227 -0.43 -3.27 15.49
C THR A 227 1.02 -2.83 15.65
N VAL A 228 1.93 -3.69 15.21
CA VAL A 228 3.37 -3.40 15.14
C VAL A 228 3.87 -3.59 13.71
N THR A 229 4.46 -2.54 13.16
CA THR A 229 4.94 -2.51 11.77
C THR A 229 6.39 -2.04 11.74
N SER A 230 7.25 -2.72 10.99
CA SER A 230 8.60 -2.23 10.69
C SER A 230 8.57 -1.34 9.45
N CYS A 231 9.31 -0.24 9.50
CA CYS A 231 9.50 0.68 8.39
C CYS A 231 10.93 0.54 7.86
N ASN A 232 11.13 0.78 6.57
CA ASN A 232 12.47 0.77 5.93
C ASN A 232 13.25 2.09 6.18
N LEU A 233 12.84 2.88 7.17
CA LEU A 233 13.56 4.05 7.64
C LEU A 233 14.30 3.64 8.91
N ASP A 234 15.60 3.41 8.81
CA ASP A 234 16.53 3.14 9.92
C ASP A 234 16.06 2.05 10.90
N GLY A 235 15.28 1.07 10.40
CA GLY A 235 14.77 -0.01 11.24
C GLY A 235 13.66 0.40 12.22
N VAL A 236 13.07 1.58 12.05
CA VAL A 236 12.00 2.09 12.93
C VAL A 236 10.84 1.12 13.01
N ILE A 237 10.48 0.73 14.23
CA ILE A 237 9.29 -0.07 14.52
C ILE A 237 8.21 0.87 15.04
N VAL A 238 7.05 0.86 14.37
CA VAL A 238 5.89 1.67 14.75
C VAL A 238 4.87 0.76 15.43
N ALA A 239 4.65 0.99 16.72
CA ALA A 239 3.58 0.39 17.50
C ALA A 239 2.41 1.39 17.61
N LYS A 240 1.19 0.95 17.35
CA LYS A 240 0.00 1.81 17.40
C LYS A 240 -1.20 1.09 18.00
N ASP A 241 -1.91 1.76 18.90
CA ASP A 241 -3.17 1.29 19.48
C ASP A 241 -4.38 1.55 18.57
N THR A 242 -4.15 2.13 17.39
CA THR A 242 -5.18 2.35 16.39
C THR A 242 -4.88 1.53 15.15
N THR A 243 -5.83 0.71 14.75
CA THR A 243 -5.81 0.05 13.45
C THR A 243 -6.06 1.08 12.34
N LYS A 244 -5.61 0.80 11.11
CA LYS A 244 -5.65 1.73 9.97
C LYS A 244 -7.07 2.24 9.65
N THR A 245 -8.10 1.46 10.01
CA THR A 245 -9.52 1.77 9.79
C THR A 245 -10.35 1.30 10.98
N LYS A 246 -11.54 1.90 11.20
CA LYS A 246 -12.49 1.47 12.24
C LYS A 246 -12.86 -0.01 12.10
N SER A 247 -12.99 -0.53 10.88
CA SER A 247 -13.30 -1.94 10.58
C SER A 247 -12.18 -2.92 10.95
N SER A 248 -10.95 -2.43 11.14
CA SER A 248 -9.84 -3.30 11.54
C SER A 248 -9.84 -3.61 13.04
N ARG A 249 -10.51 -2.78 13.88
CA ARG A 249 -10.76 -3.11 15.29
C ARG A 249 -11.94 -4.07 15.35
N ARG A 250 -11.71 -5.26 15.87
CA ARG A 250 -12.71 -6.31 15.96
C ARG A 250 -12.46 -7.22 17.15
N THR A 251 -13.53 -7.74 17.71
CA THR A 251 -13.50 -8.76 18.75
C THR A 251 -14.00 -10.08 18.16
N LEU A 252 -13.23 -11.13 18.33
CA LEU A 252 -13.49 -12.46 17.83
C LEU A 252 -13.63 -13.44 19.01
N PRO A 253 -14.37 -14.54 18.88
CA PRO A 253 -14.43 -15.56 19.92
C PRO A 253 -13.07 -16.25 20.08
N LEU A 254 -12.65 -16.43 21.32
CA LEU A 254 -11.48 -17.23 21.68
C LEU A 254 -11.93 -18.69 21.84
N VAL A 255 -11.69 -19.50 20.82
CA VAL A 255 -12.11 -20.92 20.85
C VAL A 255 -11.25 -21.71 21.83
N PRO A 256 -11.77 -22.86 22.41
CA PRO A 256 -11.09 -23.61 23.44
C PRO A 256 -9.64 -23.97 23.13
N TYR A 257 -9.34 -24.41 21.92
CA TYR A 257 -7.98 -24.71 21.47
C TYR A 257 -7.01 -23.53 21.68
N PHE A 258 -7.42 -22.32 21.30
CA PHE A 258 -6.57 -21.12 21.45
C PHE A 258 -6.55 -20.62 22.90
N HIS A 259 -7.61 -20.82 23.64
CA HIS A 259 -7.65 -20.52 25.07
C HIS A 259 -6.54 -21.30 25.80
N GLU A 260 -6.50 -22.62 25.66
CA GLU A 260 -5.50 -23.50 26.27
C GLU A 260 -4.08 -23.16 25.72
N LYS A 261 -3.95 -22.98 24.42
CA LYS A 261 -2.66 -22.63 23.79
C LYS A 261 -2.08 -21.33 24.34
N LEU A 262 -2.90 -20.29 24.49
CA LEU A 262 -2.45 -19.01 25.04
C LEU A 262 -2.11 -19.09 26.52
N LEU A 263 -2.83 -19.87 27.31
CA LEU A 263 -2.47 -20.15 28.71
C LEU A 263 -1.10 -20.85 28.78
N ALA A 264 -0.84 -21.83 27.92
CA ALA A 264 0.45 -22.52 27.85
C ALA A 264 1.58 -21.58 27.46
N VAL A 265 1.35 -20.68 26.49
CA VAL A 265 2.32 -19.62 26.09
C VAL A 265 2.61 -18.69 27.26
N LYS A 266 1.57 -18.23 27.98
CA LYS A 266 1.72 -17.33 29.14
C LYS A 266 2.54 -18.01 30.25
N ALA A 267 2.27 -19.28 30.53
CA ALA A 267 3.03 -20.06 31.50
C ALA A 267 4.50 -20.23 31.05
N GLN A 268 4.75 -20.48 29.76
CA GLN A 268 6.11 -20.60 29.22
C GLN A 268 6.88 -19.27 29.35
N GLN A 269 6.27 -18.14 29.03
CA GLN A 269 6.89 -16.82 29.22
C GLN A 269 7.25 -16.59 30.69
N GLY A 270 6.35 -16.97 31.62
CA GLY A 270 6.64 -16.89 33.06
C GLY A 270 7.82 -17.77 33.50
N ARG A 271 7.95 -18.98 32.93
CA ARG A 271 9.15 -19.86 33.18
C ARG A 271 10.41 -19.24 32.61
N ASN A 272 10.38 -18.75 31.36
CA ASN A 272 11.52 -18.10 30.71
C ASN A 272 11.99 -16.85 31.49
N GLN A 273 11.02 -16.04 31.97
CA GLN A 273 11.33 -14.87 32.79
C GLN A 273 12.08 -15.24 34.10
N LYS A 274 11.65 -16.31 34.76
CA LYS A 274 12.32 -16.82 35.98
C LYS A 274 13.72 -17.37 35.65
N LEU A 275 13.83 -18.14 34.55
CA LEU A 275 15.08 -18.77 34.14
C LEU A 275 16.14 -17.73 33.72
N CYS A 276 15.76 -16.75 32.91
CA CYS A 276 16.68 -15.72 32.41
C CYS A 276 16.94 -14.60 33.45
N GLY A 277 16.10 -14.48 34.47
CA GLY A 277 16.26 -13.51 35.55
C GLY A 277 16.43 -12.07 35.06
N ARG A 278 17.61 -11.47 35.30
CA ARG A 278 17.93 -10.10 34.89
C ARG A 278 18.17 -9.94 33.40
N SER A 279 18.49 -11.01 32.70
CA SER A 279 18.72 -11.01 31.25
C SER A 279 17.42 -11.05 30.43
N TYR A 280 16.27 -11.26 31.07
CA TYR A 280 14.97 -11.24 30.39
C TYR A 280 14.57 -9.80 30.07
N ASN A 281 14.26 -9.55 28.80
CA ASN A 281 13.77 -8.23 28.37
C ASN A 281 12.37 -7.98 28.90
N ARG A 282 12.22 -6.97 29.77
CA ARG A 282 10.95 -6.62 30.43
C ARG A 282 10.17 -5.53 29.69
N GLU A 283 10.73 -4.96 28.63
CA GLU A 283 10.07 -3.92 27.82
C GLU A 283 8.81 -4.46 27.10
N PHE A 284 8.81 -5.76 26.78
CA PHE A 284 7.76 -6.38 25.97
C PHE A 284 6.89 -7.38 26.73
N LEU A 285 6.82 -7.28 28.08
CA LEU A 285 6.01 -8.20 28.91
C LEU A 285 4.54 -8.25 28.55
N GLU A 286 4.01 -7.18 27.99
CA GLU A 286 2.61 -7.10 27.56
C GLU A 286 2.33 -7.84 26.26
N TYR A 287 3.35 -8.22 25.47
CA TYR A 287 3.17 -8.86 24.17
C TYR A 287 3.15 -10.39 24.26
N ILE A 288 2.32 -10.99 23.42
CA ILE A 288 2.16 -12.45 23.34
C ILE A 288 3.28 -13.08 22.49
N CYS A 289 3.64 -12.44 21.36
CA CYS A 289 4.68 -12.93 20.45
C CYS A 289 6.06 -12.39 20.83
N VAL A 290 6.67 -13.00 21.84
CA VAL A 290 8.05 -12.75 22.27
C VAL A 290 8.89 -14.02 22.18
N ASP A 291 10.19 -13.89 22.15
CA ASP A 291 11.12 -15.01 22.18
C ASP A 291 11.48 -15.46 23.61
N ASP A 292 12.40 -16.42 23.72
CA ASP A 292 12.76 -17.03 25.00
C ASP A 292 13.43 -16.06 25.99
N ILE A 293 13.99 -14.96 25.49
CA ILE A 293 14.61 -13.90 26.33
C ILE A 293 13.71 -12.66 26.47
N GLY A 294 12.46 -12.72 26.01
CA GLY A 294 11.46 -11.67 26.17
C GLY A 294 11.46 -10.61 25.07
N ASP A 295 12.26 -10.76 24.03
CA ASP A 295 12.26 -9.83 22.91
C ASP A 295 11.05 -10.05 22.00
N ARG A 296 10.30 -8.97 21.74
CA ARG A 296 9.15 -9.02 20.81
C ARG A 296 9.61 -9.38 19.41
N PHE A 297 8.89 -10.28 18.75
CA PHE A 297 9.17 -10.62 17.36
C PHE A 297 9.15 -9.37 16.48
N LYS A 298 10.22 -9.19 15.72
CA LYS A 298 10.27 -8.16 14.67
C LYS A 298 9.37 -8.60 13.51
N PRO A 299 8.53 -7.72 12.93
CA PRO A 299 7.68 -8.10 11.80
C PRO A 299 8.43 -8.79 10.66
N ASN A 300 9.67 -8.37 10.38
CA ASN A 300 10.49 -8.96 9.32
C ASN A 300 10.96 -10.39 9.65
N TYR A 301 11.04 -10.77 10.94
CA TYR A 301 11.39 -12.13 11.35
C TYR A 301 10.39 -13.15 10.75
N ILE A 302 9.09 -12.93 10.96
CA ILE A 302 8.05 -13.81 10.43
C ILE A 302 8.15 -13.90 8.89
N THR A 303 8.31 -12.76 8.22
CA THR A 303 8.39 -12.70 6.75
C THR A 303 9.61 -13.44 6.19
N SER A 304 10.73 -13.45 6.90
CA SER A 304 11.96 -14.10 6.46
C SER A 304 12.03 -15.58 6.85
N GLN A 305 11.47 -15.96 8.01
CA GLN A 305 11.56 -17.33 8.48
C GLN A 305 10.47 -18.23 7.91
N PHE A 306 9.27 -17.71 7.65
CA PHE A 306 8.17 -18.50 7.12
C PHE A 306 8.49 -19.16 5.77
N PRO A 307 9.01 -18.45 4.75
CA PRO A 307 9.42 -19.10 3.50
C PRO A 307 10.51 -20.16 3.68
N ARG A 308 11.45 -19.94 4.59
CA ARG A 308 12.51 -20.91 4.90
C ARG A 308 11.96 -22.17 5.55
N LEU A 309 10.95 -22.02 6.41
CA LEU A 309 10.26 -23.16 7.00
C LEU A 309 9.53 -23.98 5.96
N LEU A 310 8.80 -23.32 5.04
CA LEU A 310 8.11 -24.00 3.94
C LEU A 310 9.09 -24.78 3.07
N GLU A 311 10.20 -24.16 2.70
CA GLU A 311 11.25 -24.79 1.86
C GLU A 311 11.87 -26.01 2.55
N ARG A 312 12.23 -25.91 3.84
CA ARG A 312 12.81 -27.02 4.61
C ARG A 312 11.90 -28.22 4.75
N ASN A 313 10.59 -28.03 4.75
CA ASN A 313 9.59 -29.07 4.90
C ASN A 313 8.93 -29.47 3.56
N GLY A 314 9.44 -28.99 2.43
CA GLY A 314 8.93 -29.35 1.10
C GLY A 314 7.52 -28.81 0.79
N PHE A 315 7.08 -27.76 1.47
CA PHE A 315 5.79 -27.16 1.21
C PHE A 315 5.79 -26.29 -0.03
N ARG A 316 4.65 -26.19 -0.68
CA ARG A 316 4.39 -25.23 -1.76
C ARG A 316 4.60 -23.82 -1.25
N LYS A 317 5.33 -23.00 -2.01
CA LYS A 317 5.66 -21.63 -1.60
C LYS A 317 4.43 -20.72 -1.60
N ILE A 318 4.11 -20.17 -0.43
CA ILE A 318 3.13 -19.11 -0.22
C ILE A 318 3.75 -18.00 0.63
N ARG A 319 3.14 -16.81 0.62
CA ARG A 319 3.54 -15.72 1.53
C ARG A 319 2.84 -15.92 2.88
N PHE A 320 3.41 -15.41 3.94
CA PHE A 320 2.75 -15.43 5.26
C PHE A 320 1.34 -14.80 5.24
N HIS A 321 1.16 -13.75 4.43
CA HIS A 321 -0.16 -13.12 4.29
C HIS A 321 -1.19 -14.02 3.58
N ASP A 322 -0.76 -14.98 2.80
CA ASP A 322 -1.64 -15.91 2.10
C ASP A 322 -2.33 -16.91 3.05
N LEU A 323 -1.82 -17.08 4.30
CA LEU A 323 -2.53 -17.81 5.37
C LEU A 323 -3.90 -17.17 5.68
N ARG A 324 -3.98 -15.84 5.60
CA ARG A 324 -5.25 -15.11 5.73
C ARG A 324 -6.19 -15.41 4.57
N HIS A 325 -5.67 -15.62 3.37
CA HIS A 325 -6.47 -16.07 2.22
C HIS A 325 -6.93 -17.51 2.41
N SER A 326 -6.09 -18.39 2.99
CA SER A 326 -6.47 -19.75 3.37
C SER A 326 -7.60 -19.75 4.39
N CYS A 327 -7.49 -18.96 5.48
CA CYS A 327 -8.57 -18.77 6.45
C CYS A 327 -9.89 -18.42 5.78
N ALA A 328 -9.86 -17.41 4.96
CA ALA A 328 -11.03 -16.92 4.26
C ALA A 328 -11.65 -17.96 3.31
N SER A 329 -10.80 -18.68 2.57
CA SER A 329 -11.23 -19.77 1.66
C SER A 329 -11.90 -20.91 2.42
N LEU A 330 -11.35 -21.30 3.58
CA LEU A 330 -11.94 -22.34 4.42
C LEU A 330 -13.29 -21.92 5.00
N LEU A 331 -13.43 -20.66 5.46
CA LEU A 331 -14.70 -20.14 5.95
C LEU A 331 -15.76 -20.16 4.85
N LEU A 332 -15.40 -19.77 3.63
CA LEU A 332 -16.30 -19.82 2.49
C LEU A 332 -16.68 -21.24 2.12
N ALA A 333 -15.73 -22.17 2.05
CA ALA A 333 -15.98 -23.59 1.79
C ALA A 333 -16.86 -24.24 2.87
N SER A 334 -16.85 -23.68 4.09
CA SER A 334 -17.74 -24.08 5.19
C SER A 334 -19.11 -23.40 5.15
N GLY A 335 -19.46 -22.68 4.07
CA GLY A 335 -20.76 -22.02 3.88
C GLY A 335 -20.94 -20.71 4.66
N VAL A 336 -19.87 -20.14 5.25
CA VAL A 336 -19.97 -18.87 5.98
C VAL A 336 -20.25 -17.72 5.00
N PRO A 337 -21.30 -16.90 5.23
CA PRO A 337 -21.61 -15.78 4.36
C PRO A 337 -20.44 -14.80 4.21
N MET A 338 -20.23 -14.29 2.99
CA MET A 338 -19.14 -13.38 2.63
C MET A 338 -19.06 -12.13 3.54
N LYS A 339 -20.21 -11.63 3.99
CA LYS A 339 -20.29 -10.49 4.92
C LYS A 339 -19.66 -10.83 6.27
N HIS A 340 -19.93 -12.00 6.83
CA HIS A 340 -19.35 -12.46 8.09
C HIS A 340 -17.84 -12.72 7.93
N ILE A 341 -17.39 -13.24 6.77
CA ILE A 341 -15.96 -13.40 6.47
C ILE A 341 -15.26 -12.03 6.40
N GLN A 342 -15.90 -11.02 5.78
CA GLN A 342 -15.38 -9.65 5.78
C GLN A 342 -15.18 -9.10 7.19
N GLU A 343 -16.17 -9.28 8.07
CA GLU A 343 -16.14 -8.83 9.47
C GLU A 343 -15.08 -9.59 10.28
N TRP A 344 -15.03 -10.92 10.14
CA TRP A 344 -14.02 -11.78 10.77
C TRP A 344 -12.61 -11.32 10.45
N LEU A 345 -12.34 -11.07 9.19
CA LEU A 345 -11.05 -10.64 8.72
C LEU A 345 -10.77 -9.16 9.00
N GLY A 346 -11.80 -8.32 9.15
CA GLY A 346 -11.65 -6.86 9.25
C GLY A 346 -11.18 -6.23 7.94
N HIS A 347 -11.84 -6.59 6.82
CA HIS A 347 -11.64 -5.91 5.54
C HIS A 347 -12.50 -4.66 5.47
N SER A 348 -11.87 -3.52 5.17
CA SER A 348 -12.57 -2.23 5.01
C SER A 348 -13.41 -2.18 3.72
N ASP A 349 -13.04 -2.98 2.72
CA ASP A 349 -13.69 -3.03 1.42
C ASP A 349 -14.10 -4.47 1.09
N PHE A 350 -15.37 -4.64 0.77
CA PHE A 350 -15.96 -5.92 0.35
C PHE A 350 -15.30 -6.47 -0.92
N SER A 351 -14.90 -5.59 -1.85
CA SER A 351 -14.22 -6.00 -3.08
C SER A 351 -12.94 -6.79 -2.82
N THR A 352 -12.23 -6.48 -1.72
CA THR A 352 -11.05 -7.24 -1.29
C THR A 352 -11.39 -8.68 -0.96
N THR A 353 -12.53 -8.91 -0.31
CA THR A 353 -13.03 -10.25 0.00
C THR A 353 -13.52 -10.92 -1.28
N ALA A 354 -14.34 -10.25 -2.07
CA ALA A 354 -14.92 -10.80 -3.30
C ALA A 354 -13.87 -11.20 -4.35
N ASN A 355 -12.82 -10.40 -4.53
CA ASN A 355 -11.74 -10.69 -5.49
C ASN A 355 -10.90 -11.94 -5.14
N ILE A 356 -10.82 -12.31 -3.86
CA ILE A 356 -10.16 -13.54 -3.42
C ILE A 356 -10.96 -14.77 -3.90
N TYR A 357 -12.27 -14.63 -4.02
CA TYR A 357 -13.23 -15.73 -4.23
C TYR A 357 -13.81 -15.86 -5.62
N ALA A 358 -13.51 -14.95 -6.52
CA ALA A 358 -14.00 -15.00 -7.91
C ALA A 358 -13.68 -16.34 -8.63
N HIS A 359 -12.82 -17.17 -8.04
CA HIS A 359 -12.42 -18.49 -8.56
C HIS A 359 -13.11 -19.69 -7.90
N LEU A 360 -13.66 -19.51 -6.68
CA LEU A 360 -14.35 -20.59 -5.96
C LEU A 360 -15.83 -20.70 -6.38
N ASP A 361 -16.26 -19.88 -7.31
CA ASP A 361 -17.64 -19.59 -7.66
C ASP A 361 -18.37 -20.76 -8.39
N TYR A 362 -17.69 -21.83 -8.81
CA TYR A 362 -18.37 -22.92 -9.51
C TYR A 362 -19.17 -23.81 -8.55
N SER A 363 -18.68 -24.05 -7.35
CA SER A 363 -19.44 -24.82 -6.34
C SER A 363 -20.67 -24.06 -5.83
N SER A 364 -20.57 -22.72 -5.69
CA SER A 364 -21.71 -21.86 -5.38
C SER A 364 -22.75 -21.84 -6.50
N LYS A 365 -22.33 -21.95 -7.76
CA LYS A 365 -23.25 -22.05 -8.91
C LYS A 365 -23.98 -23.38 -8.92
N LEU A 366 -23.32 -24.48 -8.55
CA LEU A 366 -23.98 -25.77 -8.38
C LEU A 366 -25.03 -25.75 -7.25
N THR A 367 -24.67 -25.15 -6.11
CA THR A 367 -25.61 -24.97 -4.99
C THR A 367 -26.81 -24.10 -5.39
N SER A 368 -26.55 -23.01 -6.15
CA SER A 368 -27.62 -22.15 -6.67
C SER A 368 -28.51 -22.87 -7.70
N ALA A 369 -27.92 -23.68 -8.57
CA ALA A 369 -28.67 -24.50 -9.52
C ALA A 369 -29.56 -25.52 -8.80
N SER A 370 -29.02 -26.24 -7.80
CA SER A 370 -29.79 -27.19 -6.99
C SER A 370 -30.92 -26.51 -6.20
N ALA A 371 -30.70 -25.29 -5.72
CA ALA A 371 -31.74 -24.52 -5.03
C ALA A 371 -32.88 -24.06 -6.00
N MET A 372 -32.54 -23.83 -7.27
CA MET A 372 -33.53 -23.50 -8.31
C MET A 372 -34.30 -24.74 -8.82
N GLU A 373 -33.66 -25.92 -8.80
CA GLU A 373 -34.32 -27.20 -9.13
C GLU A 373 -35.28 -27.69 -8.06
N SER A 374 -35.07 -27.24 -6.80
CA SER A 374 -35.86 -27.67 -5.63
C SER A 374 -37.16 -26.85 -5.43
N ASN A 375 -37.42 -25.86 -6.28
CA ASN A 375 -38.65 -25.06 -6.33
C ASN A 375 -39.47 -25.39 -7.59
#